data_f16111d90e10efcb7cb5e20091e7ba27
#
_entry.id   f16111d90e10efcb7cb5e20091e7ba27
#
_cell.length_a   1.000
_cell.length_b   1.000
_cell.length_c   1.000
_cell.angle_alpha   90.00
_cell.angle_beta   90.00
_cell.angle_gamma   90.00
#
_symmetry.space_group_name_H-M   'P 1'
#
loop_
_entity.id
_entity.type
_entity.pdbx_description
1 polymer ?
#
loop_
_entity_poly.entity_id
_entity_poly.type
_entity_poly.pdbx_seq_one_letter_code
_entity_poly.pdbx_strand_id
1 'polypeptide(L)'
;MSLPDLDDLIAEVDRRCDTAHHPGNREQPDWVALLTVATQVAGQLQALADDLVEDYVEHCRMHGSSWTDIGTALGVTRQAVQQRFHAPHKRYSPEMMTDDLRQAMVHVKQAAVQHRNNYIGTEHLLRGLTAEDNSATRLLQAAGVSPEAVHRSVGARLSMGASQAAERIAWTPYSRKAIDIAEARSQENGSDRIDCDDLLIGLAQVGRGVAAAVLTDTGFDLATLGEASAEAGPSPHE
;
A
#
# COMPACT_ATOMS: atom_id res chain seq x y z
N MET A 1 -6.24 2.50 24.47
CA MET A 1 -6.46 1.20 23.81
C MET A 1 -5.32 0.30 24.24
N SER A 2 -5.56 -0.78 25.01
CA SER A 2 -4.53 -1.74 25.39
C SER A 2 -4.26 -2.69 24.21
N LEU A 3 -3.04 -3.20 24.11
CA LEU A 3 -2.75 -4.30 23.21
C LEU A 3 -3.52 -5.55 23.66
N PRO A 4 -3.95 -6.44 22.74
CA PRO A 4 -4.57 -7.69 23.12
C PRO A 4 -3.60 -8.53 23.96
N ASP A 5 -4.09 -9.14 25.01
CA ASP A 5 -3.30 -10.08 25.80
C ASP A 5 -3.45 -11.53 25.26
N LEU A 6 -2.76 -12.47 25.89
CA LEU A 6 -2.82 -13.87 25.45
C LEU A 6 -4.20 -14.47 25.58
N ASP A 7 -4.96 -14.10 26.61
CA ASP A 7 -6.31 -14.62 26.84
C ASP A 7 -7.29 -14.09 25.78
N ASP A 8 -7.14 -12.81 25.37
CA ASP A 8 -7.88 -12.24 24.23
C ASP A 8 -7.62 -13.01 22.94
N LEU A 9 -6.35 -13.39 22.70
CA LEU A 9 -5.96 -14.13 21.49
C LEU A 9 -6.45 -15.57 21.53
N ILE A 10 -6.44 -16.23 22.67
CA ILE A 10 -7.00 -17.57 22.85
C ILE A 10 -8.50 -17.53 22.57
N ALA A 11 -9.22 -16.57 23.12
CA ALA A 11 -10.66 -16.39 22.87
C ALA A 11 -10.96 -16.14 21.37
N GLU A 12 -10.09 -15.45 20.66
CA GLU A 12 -10.20 -15.24 19.21
C GLU A 12 -10.02 -16.54 18.43
N VAL A 13 -9.05 -17.36 18.81
CA VAL A 13 -8.79 -18.68 18.20
C VAL A 13 -10.02 -19.60 18.41
N ASP A 14 -10.54 -19.65 19.62
CA ASP A 14 -11.72 -20.46 19.95
C ASP A 14 -12.93 -20.03 19.13
N ARG A 15 -13.20 -18.73 19.05
CA ARG A 15 -14.31 -18.16 18.27
C ARG A 15 -14.20 -18.50 16.78
N ARG A 16 -13.01 -18.40 16.18
CA ARG A 16 -12.79 -18.75 14.76
C ARG A 16 -12.95 -20.24 14.51
N CYS A 17 -12.54 -21.08 15.45
CA CYS A 17 -12.69 -22.51 15.36
C CYS A 17 -14.16 -22.93 15.48
N ASP A 18 -14.93 -22.34 16.40
CA ASP A 18 -16.36 -22.59 16.56
C ASP A 18 -17.20 -22.20 15.33
N THR A 19 -16.79 -21.17 14.59
CA THR A 19 -17.45 -20.76 13.33
C THR A 19 -17.10 -21.68 12.16
N ALA A 20 -15.96 -22.36 12.20
CA ALA A 20 -15.51 -23.26 11.14
C ALA A 20 -16.02 -24.69 11.28
N HIS A 21 -16.50 -25.10 12.46
CA HIS A 21 -16.97 -26.46 12.74
C HIS A 21 -18.48 -26.49 13.01
N HIS A 22 -19.16 -27.44 12.37
CA HIS A 22 -20.61 -27.67 12.53
C HIS A 22 -20.97 -28.02 13.98
N PRO A 23 -22.12 -27.55 14.49
CA PRO A 23 -22.55 -27.80 15.87
C PRO A 23 -23.08 -29.23 16.02
N GLY A 24 -22.20 -30.20 16.25
CA GLY A 24 -22.66 -31.59 16.33
C GLY A 24 -21.95 -32.51 17.31
N ASN A 25 -20.74 -32.24 17.73
CA ASN A 25 -20.09 -33.15 18.70
C ASN A 25 -19.08 -32.41 19.58
N ARG A 26 -19.46 -32.16 20.83
CA ARG A 26 -18.69 -31.39 21.84
C ARG A 26 -17.78 -32.26 22.72
N GLU A 27 -17.54 -33.50 22.38
CA GLU A 27 -16.89 -34.39 23.35
C GLU A 27 -15.35 -34.34 23.38
N GLN A 28 -14.68 -33.84 22.33
CA GLN A 28 -13.25 -33.47 22.41
C GLN A 28 -12.90 -32.38 21.41
N PRO A 29 -12.19 -31.31 21.84
CA PRO A 29 -11.69 -30.29 20.91
C PRO A 29 -10.71 -30.89 19.90
N ASP A 30 -10.82 -30.52 18.63
CA ASP A 30 -9.78 -30.83 17.64
C ASP A 30 -8.59 -29.89 17.86
N TRP A 31 -7.63 -30.35 18.67
CA TRP A 31 -6.43 -29.58 19.01
C TRP A 31 -5.58 -29.22 17.80
N VAL A 32 -5.61 -30.01 16.71
CA VAL A 32 -4.86 -29.74 15.48
C VAL A 32 -5.54 -28.61 14.70
N ALA A 33 -6.86 -28.60 14.64
CA ALA A 33 -7.61 -27.49 14.05
C ALA A 33 -7.38 -26.18 14.82
N LEU A 34 -7.45 -26.22 16.16
CA LEU A 34 -7.13 -25.07 17.03
C LEU A 34 -5.71 -24.56 16.80
N LEU A 35 -4.72 -25.47 16.72
CA LEU A 35 -3.33 -25.09 16.44
C LEU A 35 -3.19 -24.43 15.06
N THR A 36 -3.91 -24.91 14.06
CA THR A 36 -3.91 -24.33 12.72
C THR A 36 -4.45 -22.90 12.75
N VAL A 37 -5.59 -22.67 13.41
CA VAL A 37 -6.17 -21.32 13.58
C VAL A 37 -5.22 -20.42 14.41
N ALA A 38 -4.64 -20.95 15.49
CA ALA A 38 -3.68 -20.19 16.31
C ALA A 38 -2.45 -19.76 15.48
N THR A 39 -1.96 -20.63 14.60
CA THR A 39 -0.84 -20.29 13.69
C THR A 39 -1.23 -19.19 12.70
N GLN A 40 -2.47 -19.20 12.19
CA GLN A 40 -2.98 -18.14 11.32
C GLN A 40 -3.08 -16.81 12.06
N VAL A 41 -3.63 -16.82 13.28
CA VAL A 41 -3.73 -15.61 14.12
C VAL A 41 -2.34 -15.05 14.44
N ALA A 42 -1.39 -15.92 14.83
CA ALA A 42 -0.01 -15.51 15.09
C ALA A 42 0.65 -14.91 13.85
N GLY A 43 0.44 -15.49 12.65
CA GLY A 43 0.93 -14.94 11.39
C GLY A 43 0.35 -13.56 11.07
N GLN A 44 -0.93 -13.34 11.35
CA GLN A 44 -1.58 -12.03 11.17
C GLN A 44 -1.02 -10.97 12.12
N LEU A 45 -0.78 -11.34 13.38
CA LEU A 45 -0.16 -10.45 14.37
C LEU A 45 1.28 -10.10 13.98
N GLN A 46 2.04 -11.08 13.50
CA GLN A 46 3.41 -10.83 13.03
C GLN A 46 3.41 -9.88 11.83
N ALA A 47 2.53 -10.08 10.86
CA ALA A 47 2.39 -9.19 9.72
C ALA A 47 2.02 -7.76 10.16
N LEU A 48 1.09 -7.62 11.11
CA LEU A 48 0.70 -6.31 11.65
C LEU A 48 1.86 -5.64 12.39
N ALA A 49 2.66 -6.40 13.13
CA ALA A 49 3.85 -5.88 13.81
C ALA A 49 4.92 -5.43 12.81
N ASP A 50 5.14 -6.19 11.75
CA ASP A 50 6.07 -5.83 10.68
C ASP A 50 5.59 -4.59 9.93
N ASP A 51 4.30 -4.48 9.59
CA ASP A 51 3.68 -3.30 8.97
C ASP A 51 3.85 -2.05 9.85
N LEU A 52 3.68 -2.18 11.17
CA LEU A 52 3.88 -1.07 12.11
C LEU A 52 5.32 -0.57 12.08
N VAL A 53 6.31 -1.47 12.10
CA VAL A 53 7.73 -1.10 12.04
C VAL A 53 8.07 -0.46 10.68
N GLU A 54 7.55 -1.00 9.58
CA GLU A 54 7.74 -0.43 8.25
C GLU A 54 7.19 0.99 8.15
N ASP A 55 5.99 1.23 8.69
CA ASP A 55 5.34 2.55 8.71
C ASP A 55 6.24 3.59 9.41
N TYR A 56 6.75 3.26 10.58
CA TYR A 56 7.63 4.16 11.31
C TYR A 56 9.01 4.33 10.66
N VAL A 57 9.57 3.31 10.03
CA VAL A 57 10.79 3.43 9.23
C VAL A 57 10.58 4.38 8.05
N GLU A 58 9.44 4.28 7.36
CA GLU A 58 9.07 5.21 6.28
C GLU A 58 8.96 6.65 6.82
N HIS A 59 8.25 6.87 7.93
CA HIS A 59 8.16 8.18 8.57
C HIS A 59 9.52 8.74 8.98
N CYS A 60 10.39 7.94 9.58
CA CYS A 60 11.76 8.35 9.90
C CYS A 60 12.52 8.80 8.65
N ARG A 61 12.40 8.07 7.55
CA ARG A 61 13.04 8.42 6.28
C ARG A 61 12.49 9.72 5.69
N MET A 62 11.17 9.89 5.73
CA MET A 62 10.50 11.11 5.27
C MET A 62 10.97 12.35 6.04
N HIS A 63 11.24 12.21 7.34
CA HIS A 63 11.73 13.30 8.20
C HIS A 63 13.27 13.39 8.25
N GLY A 64 13.98 12.73 7.32
CA GLY A 64 15.42 12.90 7.14
C GLY A 64 16.31 12.06 8.04
N SER A 65 15.75 11.13 8.84
CA SER A 65 16.55 10.23 9.68
C SER A 65 17.49 9.37 8.83
N SER A 66 18.74 9.19 9.29
CA SER A 66 19.71 8.35 8.61
C SER A 66 19.43 6.86 8.83
N TRP A 67 19.91 6.00 7.92
CA TRP A 67 19.84 4.55 8.13
C TRP A 67 20.62 4.08 9.38
N THR A 68 21.60 4.87 9.84
CA THR A 68 22.32 4.62 11.08
C THR A 68 21.44 4.86 12.28
N ASP A 69 20.69 5.98 12.31
CA ASP A 69 19.77 6.31 13.40
C ASP A 69 18.64 5.28 13.49
N ILE A 70 18.07 4.88 12.34
CA ILE A 70 17.03 3.85 12.27
C ILE A 70 17.59 2.50 12.76
N GLY A 71 18.81 2.13 12.34
CA GLY A 71 19.47 0.91 12.81
C GLY A 71 19.67 0.91 14.32
N THR A 72 20.10 2.03 14.86
CA THR A 72 20.27 2.20 16.32
C THR A 72 18.93 2.05 17.06
N ALA A 73 17.86 2.66 16.54
CA ALA A 73 16.52 2.57 17.13
C ALA A 73 15.96 1.14 17.09
N LEU A 74 16.26 0.37 16.04
CA LEU A 74 15.84 -1.02 15.90
C LEU A 74 16.79 -2.05 16.52
N GLY A 75 17.91 -1.61 17.11
CA GLY A 75 18.91 -2.49 17.71
C GLY A 75 19.68 -3.34 16.71
N VAL A 76 19.78 -2.90 15.44
CA VAL A 76 20.47 -3.62 14.37
C VAL A 76 21.46 -2.73 13.63
N THR A 77 22.33 -3.31 12.81
CA THR A 77 23.29 -2.53 12.04
C THR A 77 22.60 -1.75 10.92
N ARG A 78 23.21 -0.62 10.49
CA ARG A 78 22.81 0.12 9.30
C ARG A 78 22.59 -0.81 8.08
N GLN A 79 23.50 -1.75 7.87
CA GLN A 79 23.43 -2.68 6.75
C GLN A 79 22.22 -3.63 6.87
N ALA A 80 21.94 -4.15 8.06
CA ALA A 80 20.77 -5.01 8.29
C ALA A 80 19.45 -4.27 8.04
N VAL A 81 19.33 -3.01 8.49
CA VAL A 81 18.15 -2.18 8.17
C VAL A 81 18.03 -1.97 6.67
N GLN A 82 19.13 -1.60 6.01
CA GLN A 82 19.13 -1.41 4.57
C GLN A 82 18.75 -2.69 3.81
N GLN A 83 19.22 -3.85 4.25
CA GLN A 83 18.84 -5.13 3.63
C GLN A 83 17.35 -5.45 3.85
N ARG A 84 16.82 -5.22 5.04
CA ARG A 84 15.42 -5.50 5.36
C ARG A 84 14.45 -4.54 4.66
N PHE A 85 14.72 -3.24 4.72
CA PHE A 85 13.82 -2.19 4.21
C PHE A 85 14.25 -1.61 2.85
N HIS A 86 15.40 -2.06 2.32
CA HIS A 86 15.94 -1.70 1.03
C HIS A 86 16.18 -2.96 0.21
N ALA A 87 15.24 -3.92 0.26
CA ALA A 87 15.33 -5.18 -0.49
C ALA A 87 15.69 -4.94 -1.96
N PRO A 88 16.44 -5.85 -2.60
CA PRO A 88 16.81 -5.71 -4.00
C PRO A 88 15.52 -5.53 -4.81
N HIS A 89 15.43 -4.38 -5.47
CA HIS A 89 14.26 -3.98 -6.20
C HIS A 89 13.93 -5.00 -7.29
N LYS A 90 12.71 -5.54 -7.29
CA LYS A 90 12.09 -5.94 -8.53
C LYS A 90 12.21 -4.70 -9.43
N ARG A 91 12.96 -4.80 -10.52
CA ARG A 91 13.06 -3.69 -11.47
C ARG A 91 11.71 -3.62 -12.17
N TYR A 92 10.94 -2.61 -11.83
CA TYR A 92 9.75 -2.30 -12.59
C TYR A 92 10.19 -1.78 -13.95
N SER A 93 10.19 -2.69 -14.92
CA SER A 93 10.56 -2.36 -16.29
C SER A 93 9.51 -1.40 -16.89
N PRO A 94 9.94 -0.33 -17.58
CA PRO A 94 9.01 0.52 -18.33
C PRO A 94 8.09 -0.26 -19.30
N GLU A 95 8.54 -1.44 -19.73
CA GLU A 95 7.79 -2.32 -20.62
C GLU A 95 6.53 -2.91 -19.97
N MET A 96 6.53 -3.01 -18.62
CA MET A 96 5.37 -3.46 -17.83
C MET A 96 4.33 -2.36 -17.62
N MET A 97 4.54 -1.16 -18.11
CA MET A 97 3.68 0.00 -17.89
C MET A 97 3.07 0.48 -19.20
N THR A 98 1.85 1.00 -19.13
CA THR A 98 1.26 1.76 -20.23
C THR A 98 2.03 3.06 -20.48
N ASP A 99 1.80 3.71 -21.60
CA ASP A 99 2.44 5.00 -21.90
C ASP A 99 2.03 6.07 -20.90
N ASP A 100 0.76 6.08 -20.49
CA ASP A 100 0.22 7.01 -19.48
C ASP A 100 0.90 6.80 -18.12
N LEU A 101 1.06 5.55 -17.68
CA LEU A 101 1.75 5.27 -16.43
C LEU A 101 3.24 5.64 -16.50
N ARG A 102 3.91 5.40 -17.64
CA ARG A 102 5.29 5.87 -17.83
C ARG A 102 5.42 7.38 -17.71
N GLN A 103 4.46 8.13 -18.28
CA GLN A 103 4.43 9.59 -18.15
C GLN A 103 4.18 10.00 -16.69
N ALA A 104 3.23 9.37 -15.99
CA ALA A 104 3.01 9.61 -14.57
C ALA A 104 4.27 9.35 -13.73
N MET A 105 5.06 8.31 -14.06
CA MET A 105 6.33 8.02 -13.38
C MET A 105 7.41 9.09 -13.61
N VAL A 106 7.37 9.82 -14.72
CA VAL A 106 8.22 11.00 -14.91
C VAL A 106 7.85 12.07 -13.88
N HIS A 107 6.57 12.35 -13.70
CA HIS A 107 6.09 13.31 -12.68
C HIS A 107 6.40 12.85 -11.25
N VAL A 108 6.29 11.54 -10.95
CA VAL A 108 6.71 10.96 -9.67
C VAL A 108 8.17 11.30 -9.36
N LYS A 109 9.06 11.05 -10.32
CA LYS A 109 10.49 11.34 -10.16
C LYS A 109 10.76 12.84 -10.02
N GLN A 110 10.08 13.65 -10.82
CA GLN A 110 10.19 15.11 -10.73
C GLN A 110 9.77 15.64 -9.35
N ALA A 111 8.65 15.13 -8.80
CA ALA A 111 8.18 15.51 -7.48
C ALA A 111 9.21 15.17 -6.40
N ALA A 112 9.80 13.97 -6.42
CA ALA A 112 10.84 13.56 -5.47
C ALA A 112 12.08 14.48 -5.56
N VAL A 113 12.55 14.77 -6.78
CA VAL A 113 13.72 15.65 -7.01
C VAL A 113 13.43 17.09 -6.56
N GLN A 114 12.27 17.65 -6.92
CA GLN A 114 11.88 19.02 -6.54
C GLN A 114 11.81 19.19 -5.02
N HIS A 115 11.35 18.15 -4.31
CA HIS A 115 11.29 18.17 -2.84
C HIS A 115 12.56 17.67 -2.17
N ARG A 116 13.66 17.44 -2.93
CA ARG A 116 14.95 16.98 -2.40
C ARG A 116 14.83 15.65 -1.62
N ASN A 117 13.94 14.79 -2.04
CA ASN A 117 13.75 13.47 -1.45
C ASN A 117 14.63 12.45 -2.16
N ASN A 118 15.32 11.61 -1.40
CA ASN A 118 16.11 10.49 -1.92
C ASN A 118 15.32 9.17 -1.96
N TYR A 119 14.00 9.27 -1.86
CA TYR A 119 13.06 8.15 -1.89
C TYR A 119 11.82 8.51 -2.72
N ILE A 120 11.11 7.47 -3.16
CA ILE A 120 9.78 7.57 -3.73
C ILE A 120 8.82 6.92 -2.73
N GLY A 121 8.03 7.75 -2.06
CA GLY A 121 6.94 7.34 -1.18
C GLY A 121 5.61 7.31 -1.91
N THR A 122 4.57 6.87 -1.22
CA THR A 122 3.20 6.80 -1.76
C THR A 122 2.66 8.17 -2.18
N GLU A 123 3.09 9.24 -1.50
CA GLU A 123 2.77 10.63 -1.85
C GLU A 123 3.30 11.04 -3.22
N HIS A 124 4.51 10.61 -3.56
CA HIS A 124 5.09 10.89 -4.87
C HIS A 124 4.33 10.16 -5.98
N LEU A 125 3.94 8.89 -5.73
CA LEU A 125 3.13 8.11 -6.66
C LEU A 125 1.78 8.78 -6.91
N LEU A 126 1.05 9.13 -5.86
CA LEU A 126 -0.24 9.78 -5.99
C LEU A 126 -0.12 11.17 -6.66
N ARG A 127 0.95 11.91 -6.35
CA ARG A 127 1.24 13.20 -6.99
C ARG A 127 1.45 13.05 -8.50
N GLY A 128 2.20 12.03 -8.92
CA GLY A 128 2.44 11.75 -10.33
C GLY A 128 1.18 11.30 -11.07
N LEU A 129 0.38 10.42 -10.46
CA LEU A 129 -0.88 9.93 -11.04
C LEU A 129 -1.91 11.04 -11.27
N THR A 130 -1.87 12.09 -10.47
CA THR A 130 -2.83 13.21 -10.55
C THR A 130 -2.27 14.44 -11.28
N ALA A 131 -1.12 14.33 -11.93
CA ALA A 131 -0.47 15.45 -12.62
C ALA A 131 -1.13 15.79 -13.99
N GLU A 132 -1.62 14.78 -14.70
CA GLU A 132 -2.23 14.88 -16.01
C GLU A 132 -3.46 13.96 -16.11
N ASP A 133 -4.27 14.11 -17.16
CA ASP A 133 -5.41 13.24 -17.40
C ASP A 133 -4.96 11.83 -17.82
N ASN A 134 -5.49 10.81 -17.13
CA ASN A 134 -5.19 9.39 -17.35
C ASN A 134 -6.29 8.50 -16.75
N SER A 135 -6.11 7.17 -16.76
CA SER A 135 -7.12 6.25 -16.20
C SER A 135 -7.35 6.45 -14.69
N ALA A 136 -6.33 6.82 -13.91
CA ALA A 136 -6.50 7.10 -12.47
C ALA A 136 -7.34 8.36 -12.21
N THR A 137 -7.11 9.45 -12.94
CA THR A 137 -7.90 10.68 -12.79
C THR A 137 -9.35 10.46 -13.19
N ARG A 138 -9.59 9.71 -14.27
CA ARG A 138 -10.94 9.31 -14.68
C ARG A 138 -11.62 8.43 -13.63
N LEU A 139 -10.88 7.51 -13.00
CA LEU A 139 -11.39 6.68 -11.91
C LEU A 139 -11.78 7.51 -10.68
N LEU A 140 -10.94 8.49 -10.29
CA LEU A 140 -11.28 9.43 -9.22
C LEU A 140 -12.57 10.18 -9.53
N GLN A 141 -12.72 10.73 -10.75
CA GLN A 141 -13.92 11.45 -11.17
C GLN A 141 -15.17 10.55 -11.16
N ALA A 142 -15.04 9.31 -11.62
CA ALA A 142 -16.13 8.33 -11.57
C ALA A 142 -16.58 8.03 -10.13
N ALA A 143 -15.64 8.06 -9.16
CA ALA A 143 -15.93 7.96 -7.74
C ALA A 143 -16.41 9.28 -7.09
N GLY A 144 -16.64 10.32 -7.88
CA GLY A 144 -17.09 11.64 -7.36
C GLY A 144 -15.97 12.47 -6.69
N VAL A 145 -14.70 12.08 -6.88
CA VAL A 145 -13.54 12.74 -6.26
C VAL A 145 -12.82 13.61 -7.31
N SER A 146 -12.56 14.87 -6.98
CA SER A 146 -11.80 15.76 -7.88
C SER A 146 -10.31 15.40 -7.88
N PRO A 147 -9.73 15.07 -9.06
CA PRO A 147 -8.28 14.82 -9.18
C PRO A 147 -7.44 16.02 -8.74
N GLU A 148 -7.90 17.26 -8.99
CA GLU A 148 -7.22 18.48 -8.61
C GLU A 148 -7.23 18.67 -7.09
N ALA A 149 -8.29 18.25 -6.40
CA ALA A 149 -8.36 18.27 -4.94
C ALA A 149 -7.36 17.27 -4.33
N VAL A 150 -7.30 16.06 -4.89
CA VAL A 150 -6.31 15.04 -4.51
C VAL A 150 -4.88 15.57 -4.76
N HIS A 151 -4.62 16.13 -5.96
CA HIS A 151 -3.32 16.68 -6.34
C HIS A 151 -2.85 17.80 -5.39
N ARG A 152 -3.74 18.69 -5.00
CA ARG A 152 -3.44 19.76 -4.03
C ARG A 152 -3.20 19.19 -2.63
N SER A 153 -4.05 18.28 -2.19
CA SER A 153 -3.96 17.66 -0.86
C SER A 153 -2.66 16.89 -0.68
N VAL A 154 -2.25 16.08 -1.67
CA VAL A 154 -0.96 15.38 -1.61
C VAL A 154 0.21 16.34 -1.70
N GLY A 155 0.12 17.40 -2.54
CA GLY A 155 1.16 18.43 -2.64
C GLY A 155 1.40 19.17 -1.33
N ALA A 156 0.35 19.45 -0.55
CA ALA A 156 0.46 20.10 0.76
C ALA A 156 1.14 19.19 1.83
N ARG A 157 1.21 17.88 1.59
CA ARG A 157 1.84 16.90 2.50
C ARG A 157 3.24 16.47 2.07
N LEU A 158 3.69 16.90 0.90
CA LEU A 158 5.07 16.68 0.47
C LEU A 158 6.01 17.56 1.30
N SER A 159 6.91 16.93 2.03
CA SER A 159 7.91 17.61 2.84
C SER A 159 9.23 17.76 2.09
N MET A 160 9.95 18.86 2.38
CA MET A 160 11.28 19.06 1.83
C MET A 160 12.29 18.15 2.53
N GLY A 161 12.96 17.31 1.77
CA GLY A 161 14.07 16.49 2.25
C GLY A 161 15.40 17.25 2.28
N ALA A 162 16.42 16.61 2.81
CA ALA A 162 17.78 17.17 2.94
C ALA A 162 18.75 16.69 1.84
N SER A 163 18.30 15.91 0.87
CA SER A 163 19.18 15.34 -0.17
C SER A 163 19.62 16.42 -1.17
N GLN A 164 20.93 16.45 -1.48
CA GLN A 164 21.48 17.42 -2.46
C GLN A 164 21.49 16.88 -3.89
N ALA A 165 21.49 15.58 -4.09
CA ALA A 165 21.38 14.95 -5.42
C ALA A 165 20.95 13.49 -5.26
N ALA A 166 19.89 13.09 -5.93
CA ALA A 166 19.44 11.71 -5.92
C ALA A 166 20.03 10.96 -7.12
N GLU A 167 21.27 10.49 -7.03
CA GLU A 167 21.82 9.54 -8.00
C GLU A 167 21.06 8.19 -7.98
N ARG A 168 20.48 7.84 -6.83
CA ARG A 168 19.61 6.67 -6.65
C ARG A 168 18.46 7.03 -5.74
N ILE A 169 17.27 7.11 -6.30
CA ILE A 169 16.03 7.27 -5.54
C ILE A 169 15.53 5.88 -5.13
N ALA A 170 15.42 5.65 -3.83
CA ALA A 170 14.89 4.40 -3.29
C ALA A 170 13.36 4.42 -3.27
N TRP A 171 12.73 3.26 -3.42
CA TRP A 171 11.28 3.11 -3.27
C TRP A 171 10.97 2.70 -1.83
N THR A 172 9.98 3.33 -1.21
CA THR A 172 9.54 2.91 0.11
C THR A 172 8.82 1.56 0.06
N PRO A 173 8.74 0.82 1.17
CA PRO A 173 8.02 -0.46 1.21
C PRO A 173 6.59 -0.36 0.71
N TYR A 174 5.84 0.67 1.14
CA TYR A 174 4.45 0.86 0.71
C TYR A 174 4.31 1.22 -0.76
N SER A 175 5.24 2.00 -1.32
CA SER A 175 5.27 2.28 -2.75
C SER A 175 5.49 1.02 -3.58
N ARG A 176 6.36 0.12 -3.12
CA ARG A 176 6.59 -1.17 -3.76
C ARG A 176 5.36 -2.05 -3.67
N LYS A 177 4.78 -2.17 -2.47
CA LYS A 177 3.54 -2.95 -2.25
C LYS A 177 2.40 -2.47 -3.15
N ALA A 178 2.26 -1.14 -3.32
CA ALA A 178 1.25 -0.58 -4.22
C ALA A 178 1.46 -1.00 -5.68
N ILE A 179 2.71 -1.03 -6.15
CA ILE A 179 3.01 -1.47 -7.52
C ILE A 179 2.83 -2.99 -7.67
N ASP A 180 3.20 -3.80 -6.67
CA ASP A 180 2.99 -5.24 -6.70
C ASP A 180 1.49 -5.58 -6.76
N ILE A 181 0.64 -4.86 -6.01
CA ILE A 181 -0.81 -4.97 -6.08
C ILE A 181 -1.33 -4.54 -7.47
N ALA A 182 -0.83 -3.44 -8.01
CA ALA A 182 -1.20 -2.96 -9.34
C ALA A 182 -0.86 -3.97 -10.44
N GLU A 183 0.30 -4.62 -10.35
CA GLU A 183 0.71 -5.67 -11.28
C GLU A 183 -0.21 -6.90 -11.19
N ALA A 184 -0.50 -7.37 -9.97
CA ALA A 184 -1.42 -8.49 -9.79
C ALA A 184 -2.80 -8.18 -10.37
N ARG A 185 -3.32 -6.96 -10.11
CA ARG A 185 -4.60 -6.51 -10.64
C ARG A 185 -4.61 -6.44 -12.17
N SER A 186 -3.57 -5.89 -12.81
CA SER A 186 -3.49 -5.83 -14.26
C SER A 186 -3.54 -7.23 -14.88
N GLN A 187 -2.85 -8.20 -14.28
CA GLN A 187 -2.87 -9.60 -14.70
C GLN A 187 -4.25 -10.25 -14.52
N GLU A 188 -4.93 -10.00 -13.40
CA GLU A 188 -6.31 -10.45 -13.15
C GLU A 188 -7.29 -9.90 -14.18
N ASN A 189 -7.08 -8.66 -14.63
CA ASN A 189 -7.85 -8.02 -15.71
C ASN A 189 -7.42 -8.47 -17.12
N GLY A 190 -6.47 -9.40 -17.24
CA GLY A 190 -5.98 -9.93 -18.51
C GLY A 190 -5.05 -8.96 -19.27
N SER A 191 -4.47 -7.98 -18.59
CA SER A 191 -3.49 -7.05 -19.15
C SER A 191 -2.06 -7.47 -18.82
N ASP A 192 -1.17 -7.36 -19.82
CA ASP A 192 0.27 -7.54 -19.61
C ASP A 192 0.96 -6.26 -19.09
N ARG A 193 0.21 -5.16 -18.94
CA ARG A 193 0.74 -3.86 -18.54
C ARG A 193 -0.10 -3.24 -17.45
N ILE A 194 0.61 -2.66 -16.49
CA ILE A 194 0.03 -1.88 -15.40
C ILE A 194 -0.41 -0.52 -15.94
N ASP A 195 -1.63 -0.09 -15.63
CA ASP A 195 -2.12 1.24 -15.94
C ASP A 195 -2.21 2.13 -14.69
N CYS A 196 -2.54 3.42 -14.89
CA CYS A 196 -2.60 4.40 -13.81
C CYS A 196 -3.70 4.08 -12.78
N ASP A 197 -4.85 3.57 -13.22
CA ASP A 197 -5.93 3.15 -12.32
C ASP A 197 -5.57 1.91 -11.50
N ASP A 198 -4.82 0.94 -12.06
CA ASP A 198 -4.30 -0.19 -11.30
C ASP A 198 -3.42 0.29 -10.15
N LEU A 199 -2.53 1.27 -10.41
CA LEU A 199 -1.66 1.83 -9.38
C LEU A 199 -2.43 2.67 -8.35
N LEU A 200 -3.46 3.43 -8.77
CA LEU A 200 -4.31 4.16 -7.83
C LEU A 200 -5.03 3.20 -6.88
N ILE A 201 -5.57 2.11 -7.40
CA ILE A 201 -6.21 1.06 -6.59
C ILE A 201 -5.17 0.39 -5.69
N GLY A 202 -3.97 0.12 -6.19
CA GLY A 202 -2.88 -0.41 -5.38
C GLY A 202 -2.55 0.49 -4.20
N LEU A 203 -2.46 1.81 -4.40
CA LEU A 203 -2.25 2.79 -3.32
C LEU A 203 -3.38 2.79 -2.28
N ALA A 204 -4.62 2.69 -2.73
CA ALA A 204 -5.78 2.64 -1.85
C ALA A 204 -5.82 1.31 -1.05
N GLN A 205 -5.52 0.17 -1.68
CA GLN A 205 -5.50 -1.15 -1.04
C GLN A 205 -4.36 -1.32 -0.05
N VAL A 206 -3.21 -0.67 -0.25
CA VAL A 206 -2.15 -0.62 0.77
C VAL A 206 -2.71 -0.07 2.08
N GLY A 207 -3.63 0.90 2.03
CA GLY A 207 -4.32 1.46 3.19
C GLY A 207 -3.39 2.19 4.17
N ARG A 208 -2.15 2.46 3.79
CA ARG A 208 -1.09 3.05 4.60
C ARG A 208 -0.30 4.10 3.82
N GLY A 209 0.40 4.97 4.55
CA GLY A 209 1.17 6.06 3.97
C GLY A 209 0.33 7.29 3.61
N VAL A 210 1.00 8.30 3.07
CA VAL A 210 0.39 9.61 2.78
C VAL A 210 -0.70 9.52 1.71
N ALA A 211 -0.51 8.66 0.69
CA ALA A 211 -1.52 8.50 -0.36
C ALA A 211 -2.84 7.98 0.19
N ALA A 212 -2.82 6.93 1.02
CA ALA A 212 -4.02 6.37 1.62
C ALA A 212 -4.76 7.41 2.47
N ALA A 213 -4.03 8.18 3.29
CA ALA A 213 -4.61 9.25 4.09
C ALA A 213 -5.28 10.34 3.20
N VAL A 214 -4.60 10.76 2.10
CA VAL A 214 -5.16 11.74 1.17
C VAL A 214 -6.41 11.19 0.47
N LEU A 215 -6.38 9.97 -0.01
CA LEU A 215 -7.52 9.33 -0.68
C LEU A 215 -8.73 9.24 0.26
N THR A 216 -8.52 8.81 1.50
CA THR A 216 -9.57 8.78 2.54
C THR A 216 -10.13 10.18 2.81
N ASP A 217 -9.26 11.17 3.04
CA ASP A 217 -9.68 12.54 3.36
C ASP A 217 -10.43 13.23 2.20
N THR A 218 -10.15 12.81 0.97
CA THR A 218 -10.84 13.32 -0.23
C THR A 218 -12.08 12.52 -0.60
N GLY A 219 -12.40 11.47 0.17
CA GLY A 219 -13.61 10.69 -0.01
C GLY A 219 -13.51 9.56 -1.04
N PHE A 220 -12.29 9.20 -1.45
CA PHE A 220 -12.10 8.03 -2.32
C PHE A 220 -12.21 6.74 -1.52
N ASP A 221 -13.24 5.94 -1.82
CA ASP A 221 -13.47 4.64 -1.18
C ASP A 221 -13.59 3.55 -2.25
N LEU A 222 -12.81 2.47 -2.09
CA LEU A 222 -12.86 1.32 -2.98
C LEU A 222 -14.19 0.56 -2.93
N ALA A 223 -14.90 0.62 -1.80
CA ALA A 223 -16.20 -0.03 -1.66
C ALA A 223 -17.23 0.56 -2.63
N THR A 224 -17.18 1.87 -2.86
CA THR A 224 -18.10 2.57 -3.79
C THR A 224 -17.85 2.21 -5.26
N LEU A 225 -16.62 1.82 -5.62
CA LEU A 225 -16.28 1.39 -6.98
C LEU A 225 -16.89 0.02 -7.32
N GLY A 226 -17.02 -0.88 -6.33
CA GLY A 226 -17.64 -2.18 -6.49
C GLY A 226 -19.14 -2.09 -6.75
N GLU A 227 -19.82 -1.14 -6.14
CA GLU A 227 -21.26 -0.89 -6.33
C GLU A 227 -21.56 -0.27 -7.70
N ALA A 228 -20.74 0.69 -8.16
CA ALA A 228 -20.91 1.32 -9.47
C ALA A 228 -20.68 0.35 -10.64
N SER A 229 -19.79 -0.64 -10.49
CA SER A 229 -19.58 -1.71 -11.47
C SER A 229 -20.72 -2.73 -11.50
N ALA A 230 -21.43 -2.93 -10.40
CA ALA A 230 -22.56 -3.85 -10.31
C ALA A 230 -23.85 -3.27 -10.91
N GLU A 231 -23.99 -1.93 -10.90
CA GLU A 231 -25.14 -1.24 -11.51
C GLU A 231 -25.03 -1.05 -13.04
N ALA A 232 -23.82 -1.12 -13.60
CA ALA A 232 -23.57 -1.15 -15.02
C ALA A 232 -23.73 -2.58 -15.57
N GLY A 233 -24.92 -3.17 -15.45
CA GLY A 233 -25.28 -4.46 -16.04
C GLY A 233 -25.08 -4.47 -17.56
N PRO A 234 -24.93 -5.67 -18.18
CA PRO A 234 -24.62 -5.77 -19.60
C PRO A 234 -25.70 -5.09 -20.44
N SER A 235 -25.26 -4.16 -21.29
CA SER A 235 -26.13 -3.56 -22.31
C SER A 235 -26.76 -4.67 -23.13
N PRO A 236 -28.09 -4.68 -23.35
CA PRO A 236 -28.71 -5.63 -24.25
C PRO A 236 -28.21 -5.33 -25.67
N HIS A 237 -27.49 -6.28 -26.24
CA HIS A 237 -27.19 -6.29 -27.65
C HIS A 237 -28.53 -6.45 -28.45
N GLU A 238 -28.91 -5.44 -29.17
CA GLU A 238 -29.72 -5.59 -30.37
C GLU A 238 -28.86 -5.94 -31.59
#